data_11e23a527e7638ff34ac88a42f1dd5ae
#
_entry.id   11e23a527e7638ff34ac88a42f1dd5ae
#
_cell.length_a   1.000
_cell.length_b   1.000
_cell.length_c   1.000
_cell.angle_alpha   90.00
_cell.angle_beta   90.00
_cell.angle_gamma   90.00
#
_symmetry.space_group_name_H-M   'P 1'
#
loop_
_entity.id
_entity.type
_entity.pdbx_description
1 polymer ?
#
loop_
_entity_poly.entity_id
_entity_poly.type
_entity_poly.pdbx_seq_one_letter_code
_entity_poly.pdbx_strand_id
1 'polypeptide(L)'
;MTADELMDGWEAAWSGRDPDAFGPLCASGVHYEDPLTGEPLQGPGAIGAHAQKLWTAFPDARMEKTGPRLRDDTGYLAAPVKLLGTHRGEVNDIVPTRKFVVVQAVWFCQVDERTGRLWRVRAFFDLYDAAVQISVLPVRGSLGERALFMMRGFGLRR
;
A
#
# COMPACT_ATOMS: atom_id res chain seq x y z
N MET A 1 11.99 -14.04 15.74
CA MET A 1 12.01 -13.00 14.69
C MET A 1 11.86 -11.66 15.37
N THR A 2 12.82 -10.77 15.18
CA THR A 2 12.74 -9.40 15.68
C THR A 2 11.73 -8.58 14.85
N ALA A 3 11.31 -7.41 15.36
CA ALA A 3 10.44 -6.52 14.60
C ALA A 3 11.08 -6.04 13.29
N ASP A 4 12.38 -5.82 13.30
CA ASP A 4 13.13 -5.44 12.10
C ASP A 4 13.15 -6.57 11.06
N GLU A 5 13.46 -7.79 11.47
CA GLU A 5 13.42 -8.97 10.58
C GLU A 5 12.02 -9.22 10.03
N LEU A 6 10.99 -9.03 10.86
CA LEU A 6 9.59 -9.17 10.44
C LEU A 6 9.22 -8.14 9.35
N MET A 7 9.64 -6.88 9.53
CA MET A 7 9.37 -5.83 8.55
C MET A 7 10.26 -5.94 7.32
N ASP A 8 11.50 -6.40 7.44
CA ASP A 8 12.33 -6.72 6.27
C ASP A 8 11.68 -7.82 5.42
N GLY A 9 11.16 -8.86 6.07
CA GLY A 9 10.39 -9.91 5.41
C GLY A 9 9.11 -9.38 4.74
N TRP A 10 8.38 -8.49 5.41
CA TRP A 10 7.17 -7.86 4.89
C TRP A 10 7.44 -7.04 3.63
N GLU A 11 8.44 -6.16 3.66
CA GLU A 11 8.84 -5.36 2.52
C GLU A 11 9.37 -6.22 1.37
N ALA A 12 10.13 -7.28 1.69
CA ALA A 12 10.58 -8.25 0.70
C ALA A 12 9.42 -9.03 0.06
N ALA A 13 8.39 -9.40 0.82
CA ALA A 13 7.19 -10.05 0.29
C ALA A 13 6.47 -9.18 -0.74
N TRP A 14 6.30 -7.89 -0.45
CA TRP A 14 5.70 -6.94 -1.40
C TRP A 14 6.55 -6.72 -2.65
N SER A 15 7.86 -6.93 -2.57
CA SER A 15 8.81 -6.76 -3.68
C SER A 15 9.06 -8.03 -4.48
N GLY A 16 8.67 -9.20 -3.97
CA GLY A 16 9.18 -10.50 -4.42
C GLY A 16 8.37 -11.23 -5.48
N ARG A 17 7.12 -10.86 -5.75
CA ARG A 17 6.22 -11.53 -6.73
C ARG A 17 5.70 -12.91 -6.31
N ASP A 18 5.90 -13.31 -5.05
CA ASP A 18 5.37 -14.56 -4.51
C ASP A 18 4.17 -14.26 -3.59
N PRO A 19 2.94 -14.61 -3.99
CA PRO A 19 1.76 -14.35 -3.18
C PRO A 19 1.73 -15.14 -1.86
N ASP A 20 2.48 -16.23 -1.77
CA ASP A 20 2.55 -17.05 -0.56
C ASP A 20 3.57 -16.55 0.47
N ALA A 21 4.42 -15.58 0.09
CA ALA A 21 5.44 -15.02 0.97
C ALA A 21 4.89 -14.34 2.24
N PHE A 22 3.62 -13.96 2.25
CA PHE A 22 2.97 -13.35 3.43
C PHE A 22 2.62 -14.36 4.54
N GLY A 23 2.46 -15.64 4.18
CA GLY A 23 2.05 -16.68 5.11
C GLY A 23 2.91 -16.80 6.36
N PRO A 24 4.24 -16.93 6.25
CA PRO A 24 5.14 -17.03 7.40
C PRO A 24 5.15 -15.80 8.31
N LEU A 25 4.83 -14.63 7.78
CA LEU A 25 4.92 -13.34 8.46
C LEU A 25 3.65 -12.99 9.24
N CYS A 26 2.53 -13.59 8.88
CA CYS A 26 1.22 -13.21 9.37
C CYS A 26 0.58 -14.29 10.24
N ALA A 27 -0.23 -13.88 11.20
CA ALA A 27 -1.20 -14.77 11.84
C ALA A 27 -2.25 -15.20 10.80
N SER A 28 -2.84 -16.38 10.99
CA SER A 28 -3.84 -16.93 10.05
C SER A 28 -5.06 -16.03 9.82
N GLY A 29 -5.45 -15.26 10.84
CA GLY A 29 -6.56 -14.31 10.79
C GLY A 29 -6.11 -12.85 10.66
N VAL A 30 -4.95 -12.58 10.08
CA VAL A 30 -4.44 -11.20 9.93
C VAL A 30 -5.45 -10.30 9.21
N HIS A 31 -5.59 -9.07 9.69
CA HIS A 31 -6.38 -8.03 9.03
C HIS A 31 -5.45 -7.05 8.33
N TYR A 32 -5.74 -6.76 7.07
CA TYR A 32 -4.98 -5.82 6.24
C TYR A 32 -5.89 -4.78 5.61
N GLU A 33 -5.48 -3.53 5.64
CA GLU A 33 -6.16 -2.43 4.94
C GLU A 33 -5.14 -1.43 4.37
N ASP A 34 -5.47 -0.89 3.21
CA ASP A 34 -4.80 0.23 2.59
C ASP A 34 -5.82 1.14 1.87
N PRO A 35 -5.41 2.29 1.30
CA PRO A 35 -6.33 3.16 0.59
C PRO A 35 -7.04 2.55 -0.63
N LEU A 36 -6.59 1.39 -1.11
CA LEU A 36 -7.19 0.69 -2.26
C LEU A 36 -8.15 -0.43 -1.84
N THR A 37 -8.13 -0.85 -0.57
CA THR A 37 -9.07 -1.85 -0.08
C THR A 37 -10.40 -1.20 0.27
N GLY A 38 -11.49 -1.70 -0.28
CA GLY A 38 -12.84 -1.23 0.07
C GLY A 38 -13.25 -1.67 1.46
N GLU A 39 -12.85 -2.88 1.84
CA GLU A 39 -13.03 -3.49 3.16
C GLU A 39 -11.71 -4.14 3.60
N PRO A 40 -11.48 -4.31 4.92
CA PRO A 40 -10.30 -5.01 5.40
C PRO A 40 -10.20 -6.42 4.81
N LEU A 41 -9.01 -6.77 4.32
CA LEU A 41 -8.71 -8.13 3.87
C LEU A 41 -8.41 -9.00 5.09
N GLN A 42 -8.76 -10.27 5.01
CA GLN A 42 -8.56 -11.23 6.10
C GLN A 42 -7.76 -12.44 5.62
N GLY A 43 -6.70 -12.73 6.34
CA GLY A 43 -5.79 -13.83 6.06
C GLY A 43 -4.68 -13.50 5.05
N PRO A 44 -3.53 -14.22 5.13
CA PRO A 44 -2.37 -13.94 4.28
C PRO A 44 -2.63 -14.20 2.78
N GLY A 45 -3.50 -15.16 2.44
CA GLY A 45 -3.87 -15.43 1.06
C GLY A 45 -4.61 -14.27 0.39
N ALA A 46 -5.46 -13.55 1.13
CA ALA A 46 -6.14 -12.36 0.61
C ALA A 46 -5.15 -11.21 0.36
N ILE A 47 -4.13 -11.08 1.23
CA ILE A 47 -3.05 -10.11 1.03
C ILE A 47 -2.24 -10.46 -0.22
N GLY A 48 -1.88 -11.72 -0.40
CA GLY A 48 -1.17 -12.21 -1.59
C GLY A 48 -1.94 -11.94 -2.88
N ALA A 49 -3.24 -12.18 -2.90
CA ALA A 49 -4.11 -11.87 -4.04
C ALA A 49 -4.17 -10.35 -4.33
N HIS A 50 -4.19 -9.53 -3.29
CA HIS A 50 -4.13 -8.07 -3.43
C HIS A 50 -2.78 -7.60 -3.96
N ALA A 51 -1.67 -8.18 -3.48
CA ALA A 51 -0.33 -7.91 -3.98
C ALA A 51 -0.16 -8.28 -5.46
N GLN A 52 -0.78 -9.36 -5.92
CA GLN A 52 -0.77 -9.75 -7.34
C GLN A 52 -1.37 -8.67 -8.25
N LYS A 53 -2.40 -7.95 -7.79
CA LYS A 53 -2.96 -6.82 -8.55
C LYS A 53 -1.94 -5.67 -8.67
N LEU A 54 -1.21 -5.39 -7.61
CA LEU A 54 -0.11 -4.42 -7.65
C LEU A 54 0.97 -4.84 -8.64
N TRP A 55 1.40 -6.10 -8.61
CA TRP A 55 2.45 -6.60 -9.50
C TRP A 55 2.01 -6.68 -10.97
N THR A 56 0.72 -6.88 -11.23
CA THR A 56 0.17 -6.78 -12.57
C THR A 56 0.25 -5.35 -13.10
N ALA A 57 -0.14 -4.37 -12.28
CA ALA A 57 -0.11 -2.96 -12.66
C ALA A 57 1.32 -2.40 -12.71
N PHE A 58 2.15 -2.82 -11.76
CA PHE A 58 3.55 -2.36 -11.58
C PHE A 58 4.49 -3.57 -11.48
N PRO A 59 4.89 -4.18 -12.62
CA PRO A 59 5.70 -5.40 -12.61
C PRO A 59 7.07 -5.25 -11.93
N ASP A 60 7.58 -4.02 -11.87
CA ASP A 60 8.85 -3.65 -11.23
C ASP A 60 8.63 -3.07 -9.80
N ALA A 61 7.44 -3.21 -9.22
CA ALA A 61 7.13 -2.69 -7.91
C ALA A 61 8.09 -3.20 -6.85
N ARG A 62 8.59 -2.30 -6.02
CA ARG A 62 9.46 -2.60 -4.91
C ARG A 62 9.24 -1.65 -3.76
N MET A 63 9.47 -2.13 -2.56
CA MET A 63 9.44 -1.36 -1.33
C MET A 63 10.86 -1.06 -0.88
N GLU A 64 11.08 0.16 -0.40
CA GLU A 64 12.34 0.58 0.20
C GLU A 64 12.08 1.27 1.53
N LYS A 65 12.84 0.89 2.55
CA LYS A 65 12.82 1.53 3.87
C LYS A 65 13.30 2.99 3.74
N THR A 66 12.56 3.92 4.36
CA THR A 66 12.89 5.36 4.28
C THR A 66 13.27 5.98 5.62
N GLY A 67 13.15 5.26 6.72
CA GLY A 67 13.46 5.78 8.06
C GLY A 67 13.46 4.70 9.12
N PRO A 68 13.64 5.08 10.38
CA PRO A 68 13.64 4.13 11.50
C PRO A 68 12.25 3.49 11.65
N ARG A 69 12.23 2.25 12.09
CA ARG A 69 11.03 1.57 12.52
C ARG A 69 10.80 1.87 13.99
N LEU A 70 9.64 2.46 14.28
CA LEU A 70 9.22 2.82 15.63
C LEU A 70 8.34 1.71 16.20
N ARG A 71 8.61 1.28 17.39
CA ARG A 71 7.80 0.29 18.09
C ARG A 71 7.60 0.69 19.54
N ASP A 72 6.48 0.29 20.10
CA ASP A 72 6.19 0.42 21.52
C ASP A 72 6.34 -0.93 22.25
N ASP A 73 6.11 -0.91 23.55
CA ASP A 73 6.20 -2.11 24.40
C ASP A 73 4.94 -2.99 24.34
N THR A 74 3.93 -2.60 23.57
CA THR A 74 2.63 -3.28 23.49
C THR A 74 2.38 -3.96 22.15
N GLY A 75 3.40 -4.05 21.28
CA GLY A 75 3.33 -4.74 20.01
C GLY A 75 2.92 -3.86 18.82
N TYR A 76 2.81 -2.54 18.99
CA TYR A 76 2.59 -1.63 17.88
C TYR A 76 3.92 -1.28 17.21
N LEU A 77 3.86 -1.15 15.87
CA LEU A 77 5.01 -0.85 15.05
C LEU A 77 4.62 0.08 13.90
N ALA A 78 5.42 1.11 13.66
CA ALA A 78 5.30 1.99 12.52
C ALA A 78 6.59 1.93 11.68
N ALA A 79 6.46 1.69 10.38
CA ALA A 79 7.58 1.53 9.45
C ALA A 79 7.40 2.43 8.24
N PRO A 80 8.18 3.51 8.10
CA PRO A 80 8.14 4.37 6.93
C PRO A 80 8.84 3.68 5.75
N VAL A 81 8.17 3.74 4.59
CA VAL A 81 8.64 3.13 3.34
C VAL A 81 8.31 4.01 2.16
N LYS A 82 8.88 3.71 1.02
CA LYS A 82 8.39 4.16 -0.28
C LYS A 82 8.15 2.95 -1.18
N LEU A 83 7.08 3.01 -1.95
CA LEU A 83 6.80 2.10 -3.04
C LEU A 83 7.26 2.76 -4.34
N LEU A 84 8.04 2.04 -5.13
CA LEU A 84 8.47 2.48 -6.46
C LEU A 84 8.00 1.48 -7.50
N GLY A 85 7.64 1.98 -8.67
CA GLY A 85 7.25 1.12 -9.78
C GLY A 85 6.86 1.93 -11.00
N THR A 86 6.80 1.24 -12.14
CA THR A 86 6.34 1.80 -13.41
C THR A 86 5.00 1.21 -13.78
N HIS A 87 4.03 2.06 -14.07
CA HIS A 87 2.68 1.63 -14.48
C HIS A 87 2.72 1.02 -15.88
N ARG A 88 2.82 -0.30 -15.95
CA ARG A 88 2.94 -1.09 -17.20
C ARG A 88 1.80 -2.05 -17.45
N GLY A 89 0.96 -2.31 -16.46
CA GLY A 89 -0.20 -3.17 -16.55
C GLY A 89 -1.47 -2.42 -16.21
N GLU A 90 -2.60 -2.99 -16.61
CA GLU A 90 -3.91 -2.43 -16.31
C GLU A 90 -4.23 -2.51 -14.81
N VAL A 91 -4.79 -1.46 -14.26
CA VAL A 91 -5.30 -1.40 -12.89
C VAL A 91 -6.66 -0.72 -12.88
N ASN A 92 -7.68 -1.37 -12.32
CA ASN A 92 -9.06 -0.83 -12.23
C ASN A 92 -9.54 -0.19 -13.56
N ASP A 93 -9.37 -0.91 -14.67
CA ASP A 93 -9.72 -0.47 -16.03
C ASP A 93 -8.89 0.73 -16.54
N ILE A 94 -7.84 1.11 -15.85
CA ILE A 94 -6.92 2.18 -16.27
C ILE A 94 -5.84 1.59 -17.17
N VAL A 95 -5.77 2.09 -18.40
CA VAL A 95 -4.76 1.72 -19.38
C VAL A 95 -3.36 2.11 -18.87
N PRO A 96 -2.33 1.27 -19.06
CA PRO A 96 -0.96 1.58 -18.63
C PRO A 96 -0.45 2.92 -19.16
N THR A 97 -0.01 3.79 -18.25
CA THR A 97 0.49 5.13 -18.59
C THR A 97 2.00 5.18 -18.79
N ARG A 98 2.72 4.10 -18.42
CA ARG A 98 4.18 3.98 -18.44
C ARG A 98 4.92 5.00 -17.56
N LYS A 99 4.20 5.64 -16.63
CA LYS A 99 4.78 6.58 -15.68
C LYS A 99 5.46 5.84 -14.54
N PHE A 100 6.62 6.33 -14.14
CA PHE A 100 7.29 5.91 -12.91
C PHE A 100 6.68 6.62 -11.71
N VAL A 101 6.41 5.87 -10.66
CA VAL A 101 5.71 6.34 -9.46
C VAL A 101 6.57 6.11 -8.24
N VAL A 102 6.60 7.10 -7.36
CA VAL A 102 7.18 7.00 -6.02
C VAL A 102 6.12 7.40 -5.01
N VAL A 103 5.68 6.45 -4.19
CA VAL A 103 4.65 6.67 -3.18
C VAL A 103 5.26 6.52 -1.80
N GLN A 104 5.24 7.59 -1.01
CA GLN A 104 5.61 7.54 0.40
C GLN A 104 4.48 6.92 1.20
N ALA A 105 4.81 5.97 2.07
CA ALA A 105 3.84 5.25 2.87
C ALA A 105 4.36 4.96 4.28
N VAL A 106 3.44 4.65 5.17
CA VAL A 106 3.74 4.13 6.49
C VAL A 106 2.94 2.85 6.71
N TRP A 107 3.62 1.78 7.05
CA TRP A 107 3.02 0.60 7.62
C TRP A 107 2.77 0.83 9.11
N PHE A 108 1.52 0.72 9.54
CA PHE A 108 1.14 0.71 10.94
C PHE A 108 0.65 -0.67 11.30
N CYS A 109 1.40 -1.37 12.15
CA CYS A 109 1.21 -2.78 12.40
C CYS A 109 0.98 -3.08 13.87
N GLN A 110 0.30 -4.21 14.12
CA GLN A 110 0.26 -4.85 15.43
C GLN A 110 0.83 -6.25 15.30
N VAL A 111 1.75 -6.57 16.18
CA VAL A 111 2.41 -7.88 16.28
C VAL A 111 1.77 -8.65 17.43
N ASP A 112 1.36 -9.89 17.17
CA ASP A 112 0.95 -10.82 18.22
C ASP A 112 2.20 -11.24 19.01
N GLU A 113 2.29 -10.82 20.26
CA GLU A 113 3.43 -11.10 21.13
C GLU A 113 3.70 -12.60 21.33
N ARG A 114 2.64 -13.41 21.31
CA ARG A 114 2.75 -14.86 21.50
C ARG A 114 3.39 -15.56 20.31
N THR A 115 3.08 -15.12 19.10
CA THR A 115 3.55 -15.76 17.85
C THR A 115 4.66 -14.99 17.16
N GLY A 116 4.87 -13.72 17.49
CA GLY A 116 5.78 -12.82 16.81
C GLY A 116 5.36 -12.47 15.39
N ARG A 117 4.08 -12.71 15.02
CA ARG A 117 3.53 -12.51 13.68
C ARG A 117 2.62 -11.31 13.61
N LEU A 118 2.52 -10.72 12.41
CA LEU A 118 1.58 -9.64 12.13
C LEU A 118 0.14 -10.15 12.24
N TRP A 119 -0.69 -9.49 13.03
CA TRP A 119 -2.11 -9.82 13.09
C TRP A 119 -3.01 -8.67 12.62
N ARG A 120 -2.46 -7.45 12.53
CA ARG A 120 -3.12 -6.31 11.90
C ARG A 120 -2.08 -5.45 11.21
N VAL A 121 -2.36 -5.08 9.96
CA VAL A 121 -1.49 -4.20 9.16
C VAL A 121 -2.35 -3.18 8.44
N ARG A 122 -1.96 -1.92 8.55
CA ARG A 122 -2.59 -0.81 7.85
C ARG A 122 -1.51 -0.03 7.09
N ALA A 123 -1.74 0.22 5.82
CA ALA A 123 -0.92 1.13 5.04
C ALA A 123 -1.58 2.49 4.92
N PHE A 124 -0.80 3.53 5.14
CA PHE A 124 -1.23 4.91 4.95
C PHE A 124 -0.38 5.55 3.86
N PHE A 125 -1.02 5.96 2.77
CA PHE A 125 -0.39 6.75 1.72
C PHE A 125 -1.41 7.64 1.03
N ASP A 126 -0.92 8.65 0.32
CA ASP A 126 -1.75 9.58 -0.44
C ASP A 126 -2.13 8.95 -1.79
N LEU A 127 -3.33 8.39 -1.86
CA LEU A 127 -3.86 7.79 -3.09
C LEU A 127 -4.06 8.85 -4.19
N TYR A 128 -4.43 10.08 -3.84
CA TYR A 128 -4.58 11.16 -4.81
C TYR A 128 -3.24 11.48 -5.47
N ASP A 129 -2.18 11.61 -4.69
CA ASP A 129 -0.83 11.84 -5.23
C ASP A 129 -0.38 10.70 -6.15
N ALA A 130 -0.61 9.45 -5.76
CA ALA A 130 -0.33 8.30 -6.61
C ALA A 130 -1.08 8.38 -7.95
N ALA A 131 -2.36 8.73 -7.93
CA ALA A 131 -3.18 8.88 -9.13
C ALA A 131 -2.74 10.06 -10.01
N VAL A 132 -2.26 11.15 -9.42
CA VAL A 132 -1.65 12.28 -10.15
C VAL A 132 -0.36 11.83 -10.86
N GLN A 133 0.49 11.07 -10.17
CA GLN A 133 1.76 10.60 -10.75
C GLN A 133 1.57 9.70 -11.97
N ILE A 134 0.51 8.90 -12.02
CA ILE A 134 0.15 8.11 -13.21
C ILE A 134 -0.75 8.86 -14.20
N SER A 135 -0.96 10.15 -14.02
CA SER A 135 -1.74 11.03 -14.90
C SER A 135 -3.24 10.70 -14.99
N VAL A 136 -3.79 10.06 -13.96
CA VAL A 136 -5.23 9.72 -13.87
C VAL A 136 -6.02 10.85 -13.24
N LEU A 137 -5.42 11.62 -12.34
CA LEU A 137 -6.02 12.79 -11.72
C LEU A 137 -5.19 14.05 -11.99
N PRO A 138 -5.83 15.22 -12.02
CA PRO A 138 -5.14 16.49 -12.24
C PRO A 138 -4.28 16.88 -11.02
N VAL A 139 -3.21 17.62 -11.27
CA VAL A 139 -2.32 18.15 -10.24
C VAL A 139 -3.10 19.01 -9.24
N ARG A 140 -2.81 18.89 -7.95
CA ARG A 140 -3.42 19.70 -6.89
C ARG A 140 -3.21 21.20 -7.12
N GLY A 141 -4.25 21.99 -6.87
CA GLY A 141 -4.25 23.43 -7.10
C GLY A 141 -4.43 23.85 -8.56
N SER A 142 -4.51 22.91 -9.50
CA SER A 142 -4.73 23.19 -10.91
C SER A 142 -6.20 23.53 -11.24
N LEU A 143 -6.42 24.12 -12.42
CA LEU A 143 -7.78 24.32 -12.92
C LEU A 143 -8.51 22.99 -13.16
N GLY A 144 -7.78 21.93 -13.52
CA GLY A 144 -8.32 20.58 -13.69
C GLY A 144 -8.88 20.01 -12.38
N GLU A 145 -8.17 20.21 -11.26
CA GLU A 145 -8.69 19.81 -9.95
C GLU A 145 -9.95 20.56 -9.57
N ARG A 146 -10.00 21.88 -9.80
CA ARG A 146 -11.20 22.68 -9.56
C ARG A 146 -12.38 22.19 -10.39
N ALA A 147 -12.17 21.89 -11.66
CA ALA A 147 -13.18 21.31 -12.54
C ALA A 147 -13.67 19.96 -12.03
N LEU A 148 -12.77 19.09 -11.55
CA LEU A 148 -13.09 17.79 -10.98
C LEU A 148 -14.01 17.93 -9.75
N PHE A 149 -13.70 18.81 -8.81
CA PHE A 149 -14.54 19.06 -7.64
C PHE A 149 -15.89 19.68 -8.00
N MET A 150 -15.94 20.57 -8.98
CA MET A 150 -17.19 21.14 -9.49
C MET A 150 -18.10 20.07 -10.08
N MET A 151 -17.57 19.16 -10.91
CA MET A 151 -18.33 18.05 -11.49
C MET A 151 -18.87 17.09 -10.44
N ARG A 152 -18.17 16.93 -9.32
CA ARG A 152 -18.58 16.09 -8.18
C ARG A 152 -19.58 16.76 -7.24
N GLY A 153 -20.03 18.00 -7.57
CA GLY A 153 -21.02 18.73 -6.78
C GLY A 153 -20.49 19.46 -5.56
N PHE A 154 -19.19 19.46 -5.33
CA PHE A 154 -18.58 20.21 -4.20
C PHE A 154 -18.65 21.73 -4.36
N GLY A 155 -18.96 22.23 -5.55
CA GLY A 155 -19.14 23.65 -5.86
C GLY A 155 -20.56 24.02 -6.30
N LEU A 156 -21.48 23.06 -6.42
CA LEU A 156 -22.84 23.24 -6.95
C LEU A 156 -23.91 23.13 -5.85
N ARG A 157 -23.67 23.66 -4.67
CA ARG A 157 -24.80 23.91 -3.78
C ARG A 157 -25.53 25.14 -4.28
N ARG A 158 -26.71 24.88 -4.81
CA ARG A 158 -27.73 25.91 -5.06
C ARG A 158 -28.17 26.54 -3.75
#